data_0f47aa76b66d46f098af6927e093d573
#
_entry.id   0f47aa76b66d46f098af6927e093d573
#
_cell.length_a   1.000
_cell.length_b   1.000
_cell.length_c   1.000
_cell.angle_alpha   90.00
_cell.angle_beta   90.00
_cell.angle_gamma   90.00
#
_symmetry.space_group_name_H-M   'P 1'
#
loop_
_entity.id
_entity.type
_entity.pdbx_description
1 polymer ?
#
loop_
_entity_poly.entity_id
_entity_poly.type
_entity_poly.pdbx_seq_one_letter_code
_entity_poly.pdbx_strand_id
1 'polypeptide(L)'
;MKKYLWLWWAVCVGHIQAQEVLIKHDVSHLNVIEGKEIERPIEVDIELFKENLLPLQERFYIPLEAKPIIYGYTKRYLSYKWIGKVIGLSDYYFPLFDKKIRQYELPYDIKYLAIVESALNPRATSPVGAKGLWQFMPATGDHMGLKYNSYLNIFYDPMANTDSAMRYLKQLYERYNDWLLAISAYNCGAGNVDKAIRRARTNDYWQVRKYLPKETQAYVPTFLAITYVFYNYRDYNIEPPIFKYQFTDFVIATTTKAGSIKEVAEWYNTPENVFRFANPQILTNYVPKGTIIYALGKE
;
A
#
# COMPACT_ATOMS: atom_id res chain seq x y z
N MET A 1 3.83 -12.45 -33.12
CA MET A 1 3.12 -11.33 -32.48
C MET A 1 1.89 -11.75 -31.64
N LYS A 2 1.73 -13.03 -31.23
CA LYS A 2 0.58 -13.53 -30.45
C LYS A 2 0.92 -14.00 -29.02
N LYS A 3 2.16 -13.82 -28.54
CA LYS A 3 2.61 -14.34 -27.22
C LYS A 3 2.47 -13.34 -26.04
N TYR A 4 2.06 -12.11 -26.26
CA TYR A 4 2.00 -11.08 -25.21
C TYR A 4 0.58 -10.68 -24.80
N LEU A 5 -0.47 -11.24 -25.42
CA LEU A 5 -1.86 -10.93 -25.05
C LEU A 5 -2.32 -11.60 -23.73
N TRP A 6 -1.64 -12.65 -23.28
CA TRP A 6 -1.96 -13.38 -22.04
C TRP A 6 -1.40 -12.72 -20.76
N LEU A 7 -0.36 -11.89 -20.88
CA LEU A 7 0.20 -11.14 -19.76
C LEU A 7 -0.71 -9.99 -19.27
N TRP A 8 -1.64 -9.54 -20.11
CA TRP A 8 -2.55 -8.44 -19.81
C TRP A 8 -3.76 -8.84 -18.94
N TRP A 9 -4.10 -10.11 -18.92
CA TRP A 9 -5.20 -10.64 -18.09
C TRP A 9 -4.76 -10.87 -16.63
N ALA A 10 -3.49 -11.07 -16.41
CA ALA A 10 -2.94 -11.44 -15.10
C ALA A 10 -2.93 -10.29 -14.09
N VAL A 11 -2.87 -9.02 -14.54
CA VAL A 11 -2.77 -7.87 -13.63
C VAL A 11 -4.14 -7.45 -13.11
N CYS A 12 -5.19 -7.50 -13.93
CA CYS A 12 -6.58 -7.30 -13.44
C CYS A 12 -7.02 -8.39 -12.47
N VAL A 13 -6.56 -9.65 -12.66
CA VAL A 13 -6.78 -10.76 -11.73
C VAL A 13 -5.94 -10.56 -10.46
N GLY A 14 -4.77 -9.91 -10.54
CA GLY A 14 -3.91 -9.58 -9.40
C GLY A 14 -4.57 -8.68 -8.37
N HIS A 15 -5.35 -7.69 -8.79
CA HIS A 15 -6.13 -6.84 -7.87
C HIS A 15 -7.23 -7.64 -7.14
N ILE A 16 -7.89 -8.59 -7.82
CA ILE A 16 -8.90 -9.46 -7.22
C ILE A 16 -8.23 -10.51 -6.30
N GLN A 17 -7.08 -11.06 -6.68
CA GLN A 17 -6.36 -12.05 -5.86
C GLN A 17 -5.61 -11.42 -4.68
N ALA A 18 -5.12 -10.17 -4.78
CA ALA A 18 -4.62 -9.44 -3.62
C ALA A 18 -5.74 -9.24 -2.58
N GLN A 19 -6.96 -9.01 -3.03
CA GLN A 19 -8.15 -8.93 -2.19
C GLN A 19 -8.50 -10.26 -1.53
N GLU A 20 -8.37 -11.40 -2.22
CA GLU A 20 -8.58 -12.75 -1.64
C GLU A 20 -7.45 -13.16 -0.68
N VAL A 21 -6.22 -12.72 -0.92
CA VAL A 21 -5.08 -12.99 -0.03
C VAL A 21 -5.21 -12.20 1.28
N LEU A 22 -5.82 -11.01 1.26
CA LEU A 22 -6.12 -10.22 2.46
C LEU A 22 -7.10 -10.90 3.42
N ILE A 23 -8.10 -11.59 2.89
CA ILE A 23 -9.07 -12.35 3.70
C ILE A 23 -8.36 -13.48 4.47
N LYS A 24 -7.21 -13.95 3.99
CA LYS A 24 -6.39 -15.01 4.62
C LYS A 24 -5.28 -14.49 5.54
N HIS A 25 -5.09 -13.17 5.65
CA HIS A 25 -4.11 -12.62 6.56
C HIS A 25 -4.69 -12.65 7.97
N ASP A 26 -4.35 -13.69 8.72
CA ASP A 26 -4.77 -13.83 10.11
C ASP A 26 -4.01 -12.82 10.98
N VAL A 27 -4.73 -11.81 11.42
CA VAL A 27 -4.25 -10.78 12.36
C VAL A 27 -4.83 -10.97 13.77
N SER A 28 -5.60 -12.04 14.00
CA SER A 28 -6.28 -12.31 15.28
C SER A 28 -5.30 -12.40 16.46
N HIS A 29 -4.07 -12.83 16.19
CA HIS A 29 -3.00 -12.96 17.20
C HIS A 29 -2.41 -11.62 17.70
N LEU A 30 -2.82 -10.48 17.11
CA LEU A 30 -2.30 -9.15 17.50
C LEU A 30 -3.08 -8.49 18.65
N ASN A 31 -3.90 -9.23 19.37
CA ASN A 31 -4.83 -8.68 20.36
C ASN A 31 -5.66 -7.53 19.75
N VAL A 32 -6.23 -7.80 18.59
CA VAL A 32 -7.10 -6.87 17.88
C VAL A 32 -8.44 -6.87 18.60
N ILE A 33 -8.94 -5.68 18.95
CA ILE A 33 -10.34 -5.52 19.29
C ILE A 33 -11.10 -5.63 17.97
N GLU A 34 -11.90 -6.68 17.81
CA GLU A 34 -12.65 -6.90 16.57
C GLU A 34 -13.58 -5.72 16.30
N GLY A 35 -13.41 -5.08 15.13
CA GLY A 35 -14.37 -4.13 14.60
C GLY A 35 -15.61 -4.87 14.09
N LYS A 36 -16.74 -4.18 14.01
CA LYS A 36 -17.94 -4.78 13.42
C LYS A 36 -17.75 -5.00 11.92
N GLU A 37 -18.03 -6.22 11.44
CA GLU A 37 -18.12 -6.46 10.00
C GLU A 37 -19.28 -5.65 9.41
N ILE A 38 -19.08 -5.13 8.21
CA ILE A 38 -20.14 -4.44 7.46
C ILE A 38 -21.13 -5.50 6.98
N GLU A 39 -22.30 -5.55 7.60
CA GLU A 39 -23.33 -6.54 7.30
C GLU A 39 -24.08 -6.28 5.98
N ARG A 40 -24.02 -5.06 5.45
CA ARG A 40 -24.74 -4.65 4.22
C ARG A 40 -23.85 -3.84 3.30
N PRO A 41 -24.12 -3.85 1.98
CA PRO A 41 -23.54 -2.87 1.08
C PRO A 41 -23.88 -1.45 1.58
N ILE A 42 -22.83 -0.64 1.74
CA ILE A 42 -23.03 0.76 2.14
C ILE A 42 -23.65 1.50 0.97
N GLU A 43 -24.81 2.09 1.19
CA GLU A 43 -25.42 2.98 0.23
C GLU A 43 -24.70 4.33 0.30
N VAL A 44 -24.09 4.73 -0.81
CA VAL A 44 -23.34 5.98 -0.89
C VAL A 44 -24.23 7.00 -1.57
N ASP A 45 -24.67 8.00 -0.80
CA ASP A 45 -25.37 9.14 -1.35
C ASP A 45 -24.38 10.05 -2.12
N ILE A 46 -24.77 10.47 -3.31
CA ILE A 46 -23.93 11.33 -4.16
C ILE A 46 -23.80 12.76 -3.60
N GLU A 47 -24.83 13.26 -2.92
CA GLU A 47 -24.77 14.60 -2.32
C GLU A 47 -23.86 14.58 -1.08
N LEU A 48 -23.99 13.58 -0.22
CA LEU A 48 -23.06 13.37 0.90
C LEU A 48 -21.61 13.21 0.41
N PHE A 49 -21.40 12.48 -0.70
CA PHE A 49 -20.06 12.36 -1.31
C PHE A 49 -19.52 13.72 -1.73
N LYS A 50 -20.33 14.58 -2.36
CA LYS A 50 -19.90 15.91 -2.80
C LYS A 50 -19.63 16.83 -1.61
N GLU A 51 -20.51 16.83 -0.60
CA GLU A 51 -20.36 17.63 0.62
C GLU A 51 -19.08 17.27 1.35
N ASN A 52 -18.79 15.99 1.55
CA ASN A 52 -17.59 15.52 2.20
C ASN A 52 -16.31 15.75 1.37
N LEU A 53 -16.44 15.91 0.06
CA LEU A 53 -15.30 16.16 -0.81
C LEU A 53 -14.79 17.60 -0.73
N LEU A 54 -15.69 18.58 -0.54
CA LEU A 54 -15.33 20.03 -0.54
C LEU A 54 -14.25 20.37 0.48
N PRO A 55 -14.36 20.03 1.79
CA PRO A 55 -13.32 20.32 2.75
C PRO A 55 -12.03 19.56 2.50
N LEU A 56 -12.09 18.45 1.77
CA LEU A 56 -10.90 17.67 1.44
C LEU A 56 -10.11 18.31 0.29
N GLN A 57 -10.75 18.98 -0.65
CA GLN A 57 -10.07 19.66 -1.76
C GLN A 57 -9.08 20.72 -1.30
N GLU A 58 -9.35 21.38 -0.16
CA GLU A 58 -8.48 22.38 0.42
C GLU A 58 -7.30 21.77 1.22
N ARG A 59 -7.42 20.52 1.66
CA ARG A 59 -6.44 19.84 2.52
C ARG A 59 -5.42 19.00 1.76
N PHE A 60 -5.75 18.61 0.53
CA PHE A 60 -4.91 17.71 -0.24
C PHE A 60 -3.92 18.42 -1.13
N TYR A 61 -2.68 17.94 -1.13
CA TYR A 61 -1.68 18.32 -2.12
C TYR A 61 -1.96 17.69 -3.50
N ILE A 62 -2.58 16.50 -3.49
CA ILE A 62 -2.95 15.80 -4.72
C ILE A 62 -4.40 16.18 -5.04
N PRO A 63 -4.69 16.79 -6.20
CA PRO A 63 -6.03 17.28 -6.52
C PRO A 63 -7.09 16.19 -6.45
N LEU A 64 -8.06 16.34 -5.55
CA LEU A 64 -9.20 15.45 -5.40
C LEU A 64 -10.44 16.12 -5.99
N GLU A 65 -10.83 15.71 -7.20
CA GLU A 65 -11.91 16.30 -7.94
C GLU A 65 -13.21 15.46 -7.87
N ALA A 66 -14.38 16.14 -7.85
CA ALA A 66 -15.68 15.48 -7.86
C ALA A 66 -16.03 14.90 -9.24
N LYS A 67 -15.32 13.85 -9.66
CA LYS A 67 -15.57 13.19 -10.94
C LYS A 67 -16.43 11.92 -10.74
N PRO A 68 -17.40 11.64 -11.67
CA PRO A 68 -18.26 10.46 -11.56
C PRO A 68 -17.49 9.14 -11.42
N ILE A 69 -16.31 9.04 -12.01
CA ILE A 69 -15.48 7.84 -11.93
C ILE A 69 -14.94 7.63 -10.51
N ILE A 70 -14.58 8.70 -9.78
CA ILE A 70 -14.09 8.62 -8.39
C ILE A 70 -15.25 8.17 -7.49
N TYR A 71 -16.43 8.77 -7.64
CA TYR A 71 -17.64 8.33 -6.94
C TYR A 71 -17.93 6.83 -7.15
N GLY A 72 -17.85 6.35 -8.38
CA GLY A 72 -18.05 4.94 -8.70
C GLY A 72 -17.08 4.01 -7.98
N TYR A 73 -15.79 4.36 -7.89
CA TYR A 73 -14.81 3.61 -7.12
C TYR A 73 -15.01 3.74 -5.61
N THR A 74 -15.37 4.91 -5.10
CA THR A 74 -15.71 5.12 -3.68
C THR A 74 -16.83 4.17 -3.25
N LYS A 75 -17.92 4.14 -4.01
CA LYS A 75 -19.05 3.23 -3.80
C LYS A 75 -18.60 1.76 -3.76
N ARG A 76 -17.75 1.37 -4.71
CA ARG A 76 -17.19 0.02 -4.78
C ARG A 76 -16.35 -0.33 -3.56
N TYR A 77 -15.44 0.57 -3.11
CA TYR A 77 -14.57 0.28 -1.96
C TYR A 77 -15.33 0.24 -0.65
N LEU A 78 -16.31 1.13 -0.45
CA LEU A 78 -17.19 1.10 0.71
C LEU A 78 -18.05 -0.18 0.79
N SER A 79 -18.33 -0.85 -0.34
CA SER A 79 -19.07 -2.12 -0.35
C SER A 79 -18.23 -3.35 0.03
N TYR A 80 -16.90 -3.21 0.14
CA TYR A 80 -16.05 -4.34 0.49
C TYR A 80 -16.02 -4.59 2.00
N LYS A 81 -16.34 -5.80 2.44
CA LYS A 81 -16.31 -6.21 3.85
C LYS A 81 -14.95 -6.01 4.51
N TRP A 82 -13.87 -6.15 3.75
CA TRP A 82 -12.51 -6.03 4.25
C TRP A 82 -12.04 -4.58 4.49
N ILE A 83 -12.81 -3.56 4.04
CA ILE A 83 -12.35 -2.16 4.10
C ILE A 83 -12.10 -1.71 5.54
N GLY A 84 -12.97 -2.07 6.49
CA GLY A 84 -12.77 -1.76 7.91
C GLY A 84 -11.47 -2.35 8.47
N LYS A 85 -11.14 -3.60 8.10
CA LYS A 85 -9.89 -4.24 8.51
C LYS A 85 -8.65 -3.49 7.99
N VAL A 86 -8.68 -3.02 6.74
CA VAL A 86 -7.56 -2.27 6.15
C VAL A 86 -7.44 -0.88 6.76
N ILE A 87 -8.57 -0.24 7.10
CA ILE A 87 -8.56 1.02 7.85
C ILE A 87 -7.90 0.81 9.22
N GLY A 88 -8.26 -0.24 9.97
CA GLY A 88 -7.60 -0.56 11.23
C GLY A 88 -6.10 -0.86 11.04
N LEU A 89 -5.73 -1.62 10.01
CA LEU A 89 -4.33 -1.95 9.73
C LEU A 89 -3.51 -0.71 9.33
N SER A 90 -4.15 0.34 8.83
CA SER A 90 -3.48 1.62 8.57
C SER A 90 -2.92 2.27 9.84
N ASP A 91 -3.58 2.12 10.97
CA ASP A 91 -3.08 2.64 12.26
C ASP A 91 -1.75 1.98 12.65
N TYR A 92 -1.50 0.74 12.22
CA TYR A 92 -0.23 0.06 12.41
C TYR A 92 0.88 0.59 11.49
N TYR A 93 0.61 0.80 10.18
CA TYR A 93 1.66 1.13 9.21
C TYR A 93 1.82 2.63 8.94
N PHE A 94 0.76 3.44 9.06
CA PHE A 94 0.82 4.85 8.68
C PHE A 94 1.83 5.69 9.47
N PRO A 95 2.09 5.45 10.78
CA PRO A 95 3.17 6.14 11.47
C PRO A 95 4.55 5.96 10.81
N LEU A 96 4.85 4.75 10.29
CA LEU A 96 6.05 4.50 9.49
C LEU A 96 6.02 5.29 8.18
N PHE A 97 4.88 5.24 7.46
CA PHE A 97 4.74 5.93 6.17
C PHE A 97 4.87 7.43 6.35
N ASP A 98 4.20 8.01 7.33
CA ASP A 98 4.26 9.44 7.64
C ASP A 98 5.69 9.91 7.98
N LYS A 99 6.45 9.08 8.71
CA LYS A 99 7.88 9.34 8.99
C LYS A 99 8.69 9.41 7.69
N LYS A 100 8.47 8.46 6.77
CA LYS A 100 9.19 8.40 5.48
C LYS A 100 8.71 9.48 4.51
N ILE A 101 7.43 9.76 4.45
CA ILE A 101 6.84 10.85 3.65
C ILE A 101 7.48 12.20 4.05
N ARG A 102 7.57 12.50 5.35
CA ARG A 102 8.26 13.70 5.84
C ARG A 102 9.73 13.73 5.47
N GLN A 103 10.43 12.59 5.60
CA GLN A 103 11.86 12.48 5.26
C GLN A 103 12.13 12.83 3.78
N TYR A 104 11.22 12.48 2.88
CA TYR A 104 11.36 12.69 1.44
C TYR A 104 10.58 13.91 0.93
N GLU A 105 9.90 14.64 1.81
CA GLU A 105 9.10 15.85 1.48
C GLU A 105 8.00 15.57 0.44
N LEU A 106 7.26 14.46 0.64
CA LEU A 106 6.17 14.05 -0.23
C LEU A 106 4.80 14.45 0.35
N PRO A 107 3.74 14.52 -0.48
CA PRO A 107 2.38 14.70 0.00
C PRO A 107 1.94 13.58 0.93
N TYR A 108 1.26 13.92 2.03
CA TYR A 108 0.76 12.92 2.99
C TYR A 108 -0.20 11.91 2.38
N ASP A 109 -0.89 12.27 1.31
CA ASP A 109 -1.86 11.42 0.62
C ASP A 109 -1.21 10.21 -0.07
N ILE A 110 0.08 10.27 -0.35
CA ILE A 110 0.83 9.17 -1.00
C ILE A 110 0.70 7.85 -0.23
N LYS A 111 0.53 7.88 1.10
CA LYS A 111 0.37 6.66 1.90
C LYS A 111 -0.79 5.76 1.47
N TYR A 112 -1.86 6.34 0.94
CA TYR A 112 -3.02 5.57 0.46
C TYR A 112 -2.71 4.71 -0.78
N LEU A 113 -1.59 4.98 -1.46
CA LEU A 113 -1.16 4.17 -2.59
C LEU A 113 -0.83 2.73 -2.18
N ALA A 114 -0.23 2.52 -0.99
CA ALA A 114 0.04 1.18 -0.46
C ALA A 114 -1.24 0.35 -0.24
N ILE A 115 -2.39 1.01 -0.03
CA ILE A 115 -3.68 0.32 0.07
C ILE A 115 -4.11 -0.17 -1.31
N VAL A 116 -3.97 0.66 -2.34
CA VAL A 116 -4.27 0.27 -3.72
C VAL A 116 -3.38 -0.89 -4.17
N GLU A 117 -2.11 -0.89 -3.79
CA GLU A 117 -1.13 -1.89 -4.18
C GLU A 117 -1.31 -3.25 -3.50
N SER A 118 -1.46 -3.26 -2.18
CA SER A 118 -1.41 -4.51 -1.41
C SER A 118 -2.50 -4.63 -0.35
N ALA A 119 -3.36 -3.62 -0.19
CA ALA A 119 -4.25 -3.45 0.95
C ALA A 119 -3.50 -3.63 2.29
N LEU A 120 -2.28 -3.09 2.34
CA LEU A 120 -1.35 -3.13 3.48
C LEU A 120 -0.85 -4.54 3.84
N ASN A 121 -0.88 -5.50 2.92
CA ASN A 121 -0.27 -6.82 3.14
C ASN A 121 1.23 -6.77 2.77
N PRO A 122 2.16 -6.87 3.75
CA PRO A 122 3.59 -6.79 3.49
C PRO A 122 4.13 -8.00 2.72
N ARG A 123 3.42 -9.14 2.73
CA ARG A 123 3.78 -10.36 1.99
C ARG A 123 3.03 -10.54 0.68
N ALA A 124 2.29 -9.52 0.23
CA ALA A 124 1.60 -9.59 -1.05
C ALA A 124 2.57 -9.87 -2.19
N THR A 125 2.17 -10.82 -3.05
CA THR A 125 2.86 -11.11 -4.30
C THR A 125 1.83 -11.24 -5.40
N SER A 126 1.93 -10.38 -6.40
CA SER A 126 1.01 -10.40 -7.54
C SER A 126 1.32 -11.56 -8.51
N PRO A 127 0.40 -11.97 -9.39
CA PRO A 127 0.64 -13.00 -10.40
C PRO A 127 1.80 -12.68 -11.35
N VAL A 128 2.12 -11.39 -11.53
CA VAL A 128 3.25 -10.91 -12.35
C VAL A 128 4.53 -10.72 -11.52
N GLY A 129 4.49 -11.06 -10.22
CA GLY A 129 5.66 -11.08 -9.35
C GLY A 129 5.97 -9.76 -8.63
N ALA A 130 5.08 -8.77 -8.67
CA ALA A 130 5.21 -7.59 -7.83
C ALA A 130 5.08 -7.95 -6.34
N LYS A 131 5.87 -7.34 -5.43
CA LYS A 131 6.00 -7.78 -4.04
C LYS A 131 5.96 -6.65 -3.03
N GLY A 132 5.42 -6.96 -1.85
CA GLY A 132 5.46 -6.13 -0.66
C GLY A 132 4.33 -5.11 -0.57
N LEU A 133 4.39 -4.26 0.45
CA LEU A 133 3.39 -3.21 0.72
C LEU A 133 3.14 -2.30 -0.50
N TRP A 134 4.22 -1.99 -1.23
CA TRP A 134 4.25 -1.04 -2.34
C TRP A 134 4.40 -1.72 -3.70
N GLN A 135 4.25 -3.05 -3.76
CA GLN A 135 4.20 -3.88 -4.98
C GLN A 135 5.32 -3.59 -5.99
N PHE A 136 6.56 -3.60 -5.52
CA PHE A 136 7.69 -3.48 -6.46
C PHE A 136 7.82 -4.69 -7.37
N MET A 137 7.89 -4.42 -8.67
CA MET A 137 8.35 -5.41 -9.64
C MET A 137 9.80 -5.81 -9.34
N PRO A 138 10.20 -7.08 -9.54
CA PRO A 138 11.55 -7.57 -9.18
C PRO A 138 12.68 -6.69 -9.72
N ALA A 139 12.64 -6.33 -11.00
CA ALA A 139 13.70 -5.50 -11.61
C ALA A 139 13.78 -4.10 -10.99
N THR A 140 12.62 -3.46 -10.74
CA THR A 140 12.59 -2.12 -10.11
C THR A 140 13.04 -2.20 -8.66
N GLY A 141 12.56 -3.20 -7.90
CA GLY A 141 12.94 -3.38 -6.50
C GLY A 141 14.43 -3.71 -6.35
N ASP A 142 14.98 -4.54 -7.25
CA ASP A 142 16.42 -4.83 -7.28
C ASP A 142 17.27 -3.57 -7.50
N HIS A 143 16.86 -2.71 -8.42
CA HIS A 143 17.47 -1.39 -8.66
C HIS A 143 17.35 -0.48 -7.42
N MET A 144 16.26 -0.56 -6.69
CA MET A 144 16.03 0.18 -5.45
C MET A 144 16.72 -0.42 -4.22
N GLY A 145 17.41 -1.58 -4.37
CA GLY A 145 18.16 -2.25 -3.31
C GLY A 145 17.39 -3.33 -2.55
N LEU A 146 16.17 -3.67 -2.96
CA LEU A 146 15.39 -4.75 -2.36
C LEU A 146 15.91 -6.10 -2.86
N LYS A 147 16.58 -6.83 -1.98
CA LYS A 147 17.19 -8.13 -2.29
C LYS A 147 16.47 -9.27 -1.57
N TYR A 148 16.68 -10.50 -2.01
CA TYR A 148 16.17 -11.69 -1.33
C TYR A 148 17.15 -12.85 -1.41
N ASN A 149 17.03 -13.77 -0.47
CA ASN A 149 17.71 -15.05 -0.42
C ASN A 149 16.78 -16.13 0.16
N SER A 150 17.31 -17.31 0.48
CA SER A 150 16.52 -18.41 1.05
C SER A 150 15.92 -18.14 2.44
N TYR A 151 16.46 -17.18 3.20
CA TYR A 151 16.05 -16.84 4.57
C TYR A 151 15.25 -15.54 4.64
N LEU A 152 15.59 -14.57 3.81
CA LEU A 152 15.10 -13.20 3.88
C LEU A 152 14.61 -12.72 2.51
N ASN A 153 13.48 -12.00 2.52
CA ASN A 153 13.02 -11.27 1.35
C ASN A 153 12.76 -9.81 1.71
N ILE A 154 13.68 -8.92 1.36
CA ILE A 154 13.62 -7.50 1.73
C ILE A 154 12.48 -6.75 1.01
N PHE A 155 11.90 -7.31 -0.05
CA PHE A 155 10.65 -6.80 -0.61
C PHE A 155 9.49 -6.82 0.39
N TYR A 156 9.54 -7.71 1.39
CA TYR A 156 8.52 -7.82 2.44
C TYR A 156 8.86 -7.00 3.68
N ASP A 157 10.06 -6.44 3.77
CA ASP A 157 10.45 -5.56 4.88
C ASP A 157 9.66 -4.25 4.82
N PRO A 158 8.82 -3.92 5.82
CA PRO A 158 7.97 -2.75 5.75
C PRO A 158 8.74 -1.44 5.63
N MET A 159 9.88 -1.33 6.32
CA MET A 159 10.67 -0.11 6.30
C MET A 159 11.45 0.06 4.99
N ALA A 160 12.16 -0.98 4.55
CA ALA A 160 12.94 -0.94 3.33
C ALA A 160 12.05 -0.78 2.08
N ASN A 161 10.90 -1.48 2.05
CA ASN A 161 9.94 -1.37 0.95
C ASN A 161 9.32 0.03 0.88
N THR A 162 8.97 0.63 2.05
CA THR A 162 8.43 1.99 2.12
C THR A 162 9.48 3.03 1.74
N ASP A 163 10.72 2.91 2.24
CA ASP A 163 11.81 3.81 1.87
C ASP A 163 12.07 3.83 0.36
N SER A 164 12.09 2.64 -0.23
CA SER A 164 12.26 2.49 -1.69
C SER A 164 11.10 3.13 -2.47
N ALA A 165 9.86 2.99 -1.99
CA ALA A 165 8.69 3.59 -2.62
C ALA A 165 8.74 5.12 -2.59
N MET A 166 9.10 5.72 -1.44
CA MET A 166 9.20 7.18 -1.34
C MET A 166 10.27 7.74 -2.26
N ARG A 167 11.46 7.10 -2.31
CA ARG A 167 12.53 7.50 -3.24
C ARG A 167 12.08 7.42 -4.70
N TYR A 168 11.42 6.33 -5.07
CA TYR A 168 10.96 6.13 -6.46
C TYR A 168 9.86 7.11 -6.84
N LEU A 169 8.89 7.37 -5.96
CA LEU A 169 7.83 8.35 -6.18
C LEU A 169 8.39 9.77 -6.31
N LYS A 170 9.40 10.13 -5.49
CA LYS A 170 10.10 11.42 -5.63
C LYS A 170 10.73 11.58 -7.01
N GLN A 171 11.46 10.57 -7.49
CA GLN A 171 12.06 10.58 -8.84
C GLN A 171 11.00 10.73 -9.95
N LEU A 172 9.85 10.07 -9.80
CA LEU A 172 8.75 10.19 -10.76
C LEU A 172 8.11 11.59 -10.72
N TYR A 173 7.95 12.17 -9.53
CA TYR A 173 7.45 13.54 -9.41
C TYR A 173 8.43 14.56 -10.01
N GLU A 174 9.72 14.44 -9.75
CA GLU A 174 10.76 15.28 -10.34
C GLU A 174 10.73 15.24 -11.87
N ARG A 175 10.33 14.10 -12.45
CA ARG A 175 10.21 13.95 -13.91
C ARG A 175 8.98 14.67 -14.49
N TYR A 176 7.83 14.59 -13.82
CA TYR A 176 6.55 15.06 -14.38
C TYR A 176 6.06 16.37 -13.80
N ASN A 177 6.54 16.75 -12.63
CA ASN A 177 6.04 17.89 -11.82
C ASN A 177 4.50 17.87 -11.66
N ASP A 178 3.91 16.67 -11.69
CA ASP A 178 2.48 16.39 -11.57
C ASP A 178 2.30 15.05 -10.86
N TRP A 179 1.57 15.04 -9.74
CA TRP A 179 1.39 13.85 -8.92
C TRP A 179 0.51 12.79 -9.60
N LEU A 180 -0.49 13.17 -10.38
CA LEU A 180 -1.37 12.21 -11.04
C LEU A 180 -0.61 11.49 -12.17
N LEU A 181 0.28 12.18 -12.87
CA LEU A 181 1.19 11.58 -13.85
C LEU A 181 2.28 10.74 -13.18
N ALA A 182 2.85 11.20 -12.05
CA ALA A 182 3.83 10.44 -11.29
C ALA A 182 3.25 9.12 -10.74
N ILE A 183 2.05 9.16 -10.16
CA ILE A 183 1.31 7.98 -9.69
C ILE A 183 0.98 7.04 -10.86
N SER A 184 0.60 7.59 -12.02
CA SER A 184 0.40 6.79 -13.24
C SER A 184 1.68 6.08 -13.68
N ALA A 185 2.82 6.79 -13.61
CA ALA A 185 4.13 6.24 -13.96
C ALA A 185 4.61 5.19 -12.96
N TYR A 186 4.26 5.32 -11.69
CA TYR A 186 4.50 4.29 -10.68
C TYR A 186 3.86 2.96 -11.09
N ASN A 187 2.61 3.00 -11.56
CA ASN A 187 1.86 1.81 -11.97
C ASN A 187 2.33 1.23 -13.31
N CYS A 188 2.44 2.04 -14.36
CA CYS A 188 2.70 1.52 -15.72
C CYS A 188 4.11 1.79 -16.26
N GLY A 189 4.95 2.46 -15.48
CA GLY A 189 6.28 2.89 -15.91
C GLY A 189 6.27 4.20 -16.70
N ALA A 190 7.31 5.01 -16.51
CA ALA A 190 7.47 6.33 -17.12
C ALA A 190 7.34 6.31 -18.66
N GLY A 191 7.88 5.29 -19.32
CA GLY A 191 7.81 5.19 -20.78
C GLY A 191 6.40 5.11 -21.36
N ASN A 192 5.44 4.53 -20.63
CA ASN A 192 4.03 4.50 -21.04
C ASN A 192 3.36 5.85 -20.83
N VAL A 193 3.67 6.54 -19.74
CA VAL A 193 3.18 7.90 -19.49
C VAL A 193 3.70 8.87 -20.54
N ASP A 194 4.99 8.81 -20.88
CA ASP A 194 5.59 9.66 -21.94
C ASP A 194 4.90 9.45 -23.31
N LYS A 195 4.58 8.20 -23.64
CA LYS A 195 3.84 7.88 -24.88
C LYS A 195 2.43 8.47 -24.83
N ALA A 196 1.76 8.40 -23.68
CA ALA A 196 0.42 8.93 -23.49
C ALA A 196 0.40 10.47 -23.60
N ILE A 197 1.36 11.15 -22.97
CA ILE A 197 1.55 12.60 -23.05
C ILE A 197 1.74 13.05 -24.51
N ARG A 198 2.65 12.39 -25.25
CA ARG A 198 2.85 12.71 -26.68
C ARG A 198 1.60 12.54 -27.52
N ARG A 199 0.78 11.52 -27.25
CA ARG A 199 -0.51 11.29 -27.95
C ARG A 199 -1.56 12.31 -27.55
N ALA A 200 -1.61 12.69 -26.29
CA ALA A 200 -2.55 13.69 -25.76
C ALA A 200 -2.18 15.11 -26.18
N ARG A 201 -0.90 15.37 -26.47
CA ARG A 201 -0.32 16.71 -26.72
C ARG A 201 -0.53 17.69 -25.57
N THR A 202 -0.56 17.19 -24.34
CA THR A 202 -0.74 17.95 -23.10
C THR A 202 -0.22 17.15 -21.93
N ASN A 203 0.09 17.82 -20.80
CA ASN A 203 0.44 17.21 -19.52
C ASN A 203 -0.77 17.13 -18.55
N ASP A 204 -1.95 17.60 -18.94
CA ASP A 204 -3.17 17.44 -18.13
C ASP A 204 -3.50 15.94 -18.00
N TYR A 205 -3.39 15.41 -16.76
CA TYR A 205 -3.63 14.01 -16.48
C TYR A 205 -4.97 13.52 -17.02
N TRP A 206 -6.06 14.27 -16.85
CA TRP A 206 -7.40 13.82 -17.27
C TRP A 206 -7.52 13.67 -18.78
N GLN A 207 -6.77 14.45 -19.55
CA GLN A 207 -6.66 14.31 -20.99
C GLN A 207 -5.68 13.19 -21.39
N VAL A 208 -4.56 13.04 -20.67
CA VAL A 208 -3.56 11.99 -20.90
C VAL A 208 -4.13 10.61 -20.57
N ARG A 209 -4.97 10.51 -19.53
CA ARG A 209 -5.53 9.28 -18.97
C ARG A 209 -6.08 8.32 -20.04
N LYS A 210 -6.81 8.79 -21.03
CA LYS A 210 -7.42 7.97 -22.11
C LYS A 210 -6.41 7.26 -23.00
N TYR A 211 -5.14 7.69 -22.99
CA TYR A 211 -4.05 7.09 -23.77
C TYR A 211 -3.15 6.17 -22.91
N LEU A 212 -3.34 6.14 -21.59
CA LEU A 212 -2.65 5.22 -20.71
C LEU A 212 -3.15 3.77 -20.91
N PRO A 213 -2.41 2.76 -20.48
CA PRO A 213 -2.92 1.39 -20.39
C PRO A 213 -4.24 1.35 -19.60
N LYS A 214 -5.18 0.48 -20.01
CA LYS A 214 -6.54 0.45 -19.43
C LYS A 214 -6.55 0.30 -17.91
N GLU A 215 -5.64 -0.49 -17.37
CA GLU A 215 -5.46 -0.65 -15.93
C GLU A 215 -5.06 0.67 -15.27
N THR A 216 -4.06 1.35 -15.82
CA THR A 216 -3.57 2.63 -15.30
C THR A 216 -4.63 3.73 -15.42
N GLN A 217 -5.55 3.64 -16.38
CA GLN A 217 -6.71 4.55 -16.45
C GLN A 217 -7.63 4.46 -15.22
N ALA A 218 -7.65 3.31 -14.53
CA ALA A 218 -8.42 3.10 -13.32
C ALA A 218 -7.61 3.43 -12.05
N TYR A 219 -6.30 3.37 -12.12
CA TYR A 219 -5.40 3.39 -10.96
C TYR A 219 -5.47 4.68 -10.16
N VAL A 220 -5.29 5.84 -10.80
CA VAL A 220 -5.40 7.15 -10.12
C VAL A 220 -6.82 7.41 -9.59
N PRO A 221 -7.91 7.20 -10.36
CA PRO A 221 -9.25 7.30 -9.79
C PRO A 221 -9.49 6.39 -8.58
N THR A 222 -8.92 5.19 -8.59
CA THR A 222 -8.96 4.27 -7.43
C THR A 222 -8.22 4.83 -6.22
N PHE A 223 -7.02 5.35 -6.43
CA PHE A 223 -6.24 6.01 -5.38
C PHE A 223 -7.01 7.19 -4.75
N LEU A 224 -7.60 8.06 -5.55
CA LEU A 224 -8.39 9.19 -5.08
C LEU A 224 -9.65 8.74 -4.32
N ALA A 225 -10.30 7.68 -4.78
CA ALA A 225 -11.46 7.10 -4.10
C ALA A 225 -11.08 6.48 -2.73
N ILE A 226 -9.97 5.76 -2.65
CA ILE A 226 -9.45 5.21 -1.39
C ILE A 226 -9.10 6.33 -0.42
N THR A 227 -8.45 7.38 -0.91
CA THR A 227 -8.14 8.56 -0.10
C THR A 227 -9.42 9.15 0.51
N TYR A 228 -10.47 9.35 -0.30
CA TYR A 228 -11.77 9.81 0.19
C TYR A 228 -12.35 8.86 1.26
N VAL A 229 -12.36 7.55 1.01
CA VAL A 229 -12.89 6.55 1.95
C VAL A 229 -12.19 6.64 3.30
N PHE A 230 -10.87 6.76 3.33
CA PHE A 230 -10.09 6.81 4.57
C PHE A 230 -10.31 8.08 5.39
N TYR A 231 -10.69 9.18 4.75
CA TYR A 231 -11.03 10.40 5.48
C TYR A 231 -12.46 10.41 6.01
N ASN A 232 -13.37 9.71 5.33
CA ASN A 232 -14.81 9.80 5.61
C ASN A 232 -15.43 8.48 6.09
N TYR A 233 -14.64 7.45 6.43
CA TYR A 233 -15.16 6.12 6.77
C TYR A 233 -16.15 6.15 7.94
N ARG A 234 -16.02 7.10 8.87
CA ARG A 234 -16.92 7.27 10.03
C ARG A 234 -18.32 7.68 9.61
N ASP A 235 -18.44 8.50 8.56
CA ASP A 235 -19.73 8.95 8.03
C ASP A 235 -20.50 7.78 7.38
N TYR A 236 -19.79 6.70 7.10
CA TYR A 236 -20.34 5.44 6.58
C TYR A 236 -20.48 4.35 7.64
N ASN A 237 -20.40 4.71 8.94
CA ASN A 237 -20.54 3.80 10.08
C ASN A 237 -19.55 2.61 10.03
N ILE A 238 -18.35 2.81 9.50
CA ILE A 238 -17.29 1.81 9.53
C ILE A 238 -16.54 1.92 10.86
N GLU A 239 -16.56 0.84 11.64
CA GLU A 239 -15.84 0.71 12.90
C GLU A 239 -14.61 -0.19 12.68
N PRO A 240 -13.41 0.37 12.44
CA PRO A 240 -12.22 -0.44 12.20
C PRO A 240 -11.73 -1.12 13.48
N PRO A 241 -11.08 -2.29 13.37
CA PRO A 241 -10.41 -2.93 14.51
C PRO A 241 -9.26 -2.06 15.00
N ILE A 242 -8.98 -2.11 16.30
CA ILE A 242 -7.90 -1.37 16.95
C ILE A 242 -6.73 -2.32 17.19
N PHE A 243 -5.54 -1.94 16.71
CA PHE A 243 -4.31 -2.70 16.92
C PHE A 243 -3.59 -2.22 18.19
N LYS A 244 -3.05 -3.16 18.97
CA LYS A 244 -2.33 -2.85 20.21
C LYS A 244 -1.05 -2.08 19.98
N TYR A 245 -0.37 -2.33 18.85
CA TYR A 245 0.92 -1.75 18.51
C TYR A 245 0.84 -0.99 17.20
N GLN A 246 1.71 0.01 17.06
CA GLN A 246 2.07 0.64 15.79
C GLN A 246 3.46 0.14 15.36
N PHE A 247 3.77 0.20 14.07
CA PHE A 247 5.10 -0.22 13.59
C PHE A 247 6.23 0.61 14.21
N THR A 248 5.96 1.84 14.57
CA THR A 248 6.91 2.76 15.23
C THR A 248 7.20 2.44 16.69
N ASP A 249 6.43 1.54 17.31
CA ASP A 249 6.68 1.07 18.68
C ASP A 249 7.83 0.07 18.73
N PHE A 250 8.23 -0.48 17.57
CA PHE A 250 9.31 -1.43 17.48
C PHE A 250 10.65 -0.73 17.32
N VAL A 251 11.64 -1.17 18.08
CA VAL A 251 13.04 -0.78 17.89
C VAL A 251 13.64 -1.56 16.72
N ILE A 252 14.55 -0.91 16.01
CA ILE A 252 15.35 -1.56 14.96
C ILE A 252 16.59 -2.13 15.62
N ALA A 253 16.80 -3.43 15.49
CA ALA A 253 17.98 -4.10 16.01
C ALA A 253 18.63 -4.98 14.93
N THR A 254 19.92 -5.29 15.12
CA THR A 254 20.64 -6.26 14.27
C THR A 254 20.99 -7.47 15.11
N THR A 255 20.63 -8.66 14.66
CA THR A 255 20.93 -9.91 15.38
C THR A 255 22.43 -10.12 15.51
N THR A 256 22.92 -10.33 16.75
CA THR A 256 24.35 -10.58 17.05
C THR A 256 24.75 -12.03 16.86
N LYS A 257 23.79 -12.94 16.88
CA LYS A 257 23.92 -14.39 16.63
C LYS A 257 22.71 -14.91 15.87
N ALA A 258 22.86 -16.06 15.23
CA ALA A 258 21.75 -16.74 14.58
C ALA A 258 20.90 -17.52 15.60
N GLY A 259 19.61 -17.72 15.28
CA GLY A 259 18.69 -18.50 16.11
C GLY A 259 17.37 -18.77 15.41
N SER A 260 16.50 -19.52 16.05
CA SER A 260 15.11 -19.64 15.64
C SER A 260 14.35 -18.33 15.88
N ILE A 261 13.23 -18.13 15.18
CA ILE A 261 12.38 -16.95 15.44
C ILE A 261 11.99 -16.86 16.93
N LYS A 262 11.65 -17.98 17.56
CA LYS A 262 11.29 -18.02 18.97
C LYS A 262 12.43 -17.53 19.87
N GLU A 263 13.65 -18.06 19.69
CA GLU A 263 14.82 -17.63 20.47
C GLU A 263 15.13 -16.16 20.27
N VAL A 264 15.09 -15.68 19.00
CA VAL A 264 15.36 -14.27 18.71
C VAL A 264 14.29 -13.36 19.31
N ALA A 265 13.02 -13.73 19.24
CA ALA A 265 11.93 -12.99 19.88
C ALA A 265 12.12 -12.90 21.41
N GLU A 266 12.51 -14.01 22.06
CA GLU A 266 12.83 -14.06 23.50
C GLU A 266 14.02 -13.14 23.87
N TRP A 267 15.08 -13.09 23.05
CA TRP A 267 16.24 -12.21 23.30
C TRP A 267 15.87 -10.72 23.31
N TYR A 268 14.79 -10.35 22.64
CA TYR A 268 14.31 -8.96 22.53
C TYR A 268 12.98 -8.75 23.28
N ASN A 269 12.64 -9.63 24.21
CA ASN A 269 11.43 -9.54 25.05
C ASN A 269 10.16 -9.27 24.23
N THR A 270 10.02 -9.93 23.09
CA THR A 270 8.90 -9.75 22.16
C THR A 270 8.14 -11.07 22.03
N PRO A 271 6.81 -11.09 22.20
CA PRO A 271 6.02 -12.30 21.93
C PRO A 271 6.26 -12.79 20.49
N GLU A 272 6.41 -14.11 20.29
CA GLU A 272 6.81 -14.69 19.00
C GLU A 272 5.85 -14.28 17.86
N ASN A 273 4.55 -14.29 18.11
CA ASN A 273 3.53 -13.89 17.14
C ASN A 273 3.66 -12.40 16.73
N VAL A 274 3.94 -11.53 17.70
CA VAL A 274 4.18 -10.09 17.46
C VAL A 274 5.48 -9.91 16.67
N PHE A 275 6.54 -10.66 17.03
CA PHE A 275 7.81 -10.62 16.30
C PHE A 275 7.65 -11.08 14.85
N ARG A 276 6.92 -12.18 14.60
CA ARG A 276 6.64 -12.66 13.23
C ARG A 276 5.87 -11.63 12.39
N PHE A 277 4.92 -10.96 13.01
CA PHE A 277 4.14 -9.93 12.33
C PHE A 277 4.97 -8.69 11.99
N ALA A 278 5.81 -8.24 12.91
CA ALA A 278 6.69 -7.09 12.69
C ALA A 278 7.82 -7.38 11.67
N ASN A 279 8.16 -8.67 11.47
CA ASN A 279 9.27 -9.11 10.64
C ASN A 279 8.83 -10.00 9.44
N PRO A 280 7.93 -9.52 8.57
CA PRO A 280 7.42 -10.32 7.45
C PRO A 280 8.49 -10.69 6.42
N GLN A 281 9.65 -10.02 6.41
CA GLN A 281 10.80 -10.32 5.56
C GLN A 281 11.49 -11.65 5.89
N ILE A 282 11.29 -12.19 7.11
CA ILE A 282 11.87 -13.48 7.51
C ILE A 282 11.01 -14.61 6.95
N LEU A 283 11.57 -15.41 6.05
CA LEU A 283 10.84 -16.44 5.31
C LEU A 283 10.77 -17.80 6.02
N THR A 284 11.73 -18.09 6.91
CA THR A 284 11.91 -19.39 7.57
C THR A 284 11.81 -19.24 9.09
N ASN A 285 11.86 -20.36 9.81
CA ASN A 285 11.97 -20.32 11.26
C ASN A 285 13.40 -20.00 11.76
N TYR A 286 14.34 -19.77 10.87
CA TYR A 286 15.74 -19.46 11.18
C TYR A 286 16.06 -18.00 10.80
N VAL A 287 16.66 -17.29 11.75
CA VAL A 287 17.08 -15.89 11.61
C VAL A 287 18.61 -15.84 11.58
N PRO A 288 19.24 -15.50 10.47
CA PRO A 288 20.69 -15.39 10.38
C PRO A 288 21.26 -14.30 11.29
N LYS A 289 22.52 -14.45 11.70
CA LYS A 289 23.30 -13.36 12.31
C LYS A 289 23.38 -12.18 11.32
N GLY A 290 23.29 -10.96 11.83
CA GLY A 290 23.33 -9.73 11.01
C GLY A 290 22.00 -9.36 10.37
N THR A 291 20.91 -10.06 10.69
CA THR A 291 19.57 -9.70 10.21
C THR A 291 19.06 -8.47 10.94
N ILE A 292 18.56 -7.49 10.15
CA ILE A 292 17.80 -6.36 10.71
C ILE A 292 16.42 -6.87 11.10
N ILE A 293 16.02 -6.60 12.34
CA ILE A 293 14.76 -7.01 12.92
C ILE A 293 14.05 -5.85 13.61
N TYR A 294 12.74 -6.01 13.79
CA TYR A 294 11.86 -5.10 14.50
C TYR A 294 11.33 -5.84 15.74
N ALA A 295 11.60 -5.31 16.92
CA ALA A 295 11.24 -5.96 18.19
C ALA A 295 10.75 -4.91 19.20
N LEU A 296 9.93 -5.32 20.17
CA LEU A 296 9.58 -4.46 21.29
C LEU A 296 10.89 -4.24 22.09
N GLY A 297 11.26 -2.99 22.36
CA GLY A 297 12.46 -2.67 23.11
C GLY A 297 12.51 -3.40 24.45
N LYS A 298 13.72 -3.57 25.02
CA LYS A 298 13.83 -3.94 26.44
C LYS A 298 13.22 -2.81 27.27
N GLU A 299 12.31 -3.15 28.17
CA GLU A 299 11.86 -2.24 29.23
C GLU A 299 13.04 -1.77 30.07
#